data_b9829749fae377579389eea9a2465509
#
_entry.id   b9829749fae377579389eea9a2465509
#
_cell.length_a   1.000
_cell.length_b   1.000
_cell.length_c   1.000
_cell.angle_alpha   90.00
_cell.angle_beta   90.00
_cell.angle_gamma   90.00
#
_symmetry.space_group_name_H-M   'P 1'
#
loop_
_entity.id
_entity.type
_entity.pdbx_description
1 polymer ?
#
loop_
_entity_poly.entity_id
_entity_poly.type
_entity_poly.pdbx_seq_one_letter_code
_entity_poly.pdbx_strand_id
1 'polypeptide(L)'
;MSIDGIPIKIIDTAGIRDTDDVVEKIGVEKSREKINNSDLTVLVLDNSRGLDDEDKEIINFIKDKKYIVLLNKMDLESKIDKEALKELNSKYIIEISAKTGSGLDKFKEVIKELFFSGKVASKDVMITNTRHKEALIRAKESLEASKNALDNTFAIDLASIDLRNAWKSLGEINGDTVEEDIIDKIFSKFCLGK
;
A
#
# COMPACT_ATOMS: atom_id res chain seq x y z
N MET A 1 8.69 -2.48 -5.86
CA MET A 1 8.66 -2.97 -7.26
C MET A 1 7.85 -2.00 -8.11
N SER A 2 7.90 -2.14 -9.44
CA SER A 2 7.07 -1.30 -10.33
C SER A 2 6.29 -2.18 -11.30
N ILE A 3 5.04 -1.82 -11.55
CA ILE A 3 4.22 -2.39 -12.63
C ILE A 3 3.95 -1.27 -13.63
N ASP A 4 4.58 -1.37 -14.82
CA ASP A 4 4.48 -0.38 -15.92
C ASP A 4 4.71 1.08 -15.47
N GLY A 5 5.73 1.29 -14.65
CA GLY A 5 6.08 2.62 -14.15
C GLY A 5 5.36 3.04 -12.87
N ILE A 6 4.40 2.24 -12.37
CA ILE A 6 3.72 2.48 -11.12
C ILE A 6 4.56 1.92 -9.97
N PRO A 7 5.02 2.74 -9.03
CA PRO A 7 5.69 2.24 -7.84
C PRO A 7 4.68 1.49 -6.96
N ILE A 8 4.96 0.24 -6.64
CA ILE A 8 4.13 -0.59 -5.75
C ILE A 8 4.98 -1.00 -4.57
N LYS A 9 4.51 -0.68 -3.37
CA LYS A 9 5.02 -1.22 -2.12
C LYS A 9 4.19 -2.43 -1.72
N ILE A 10 4.80 -3.60 -1.77
CA ILE A 10 4.16 -4.82 -1.28
C ILE A 10 4.46 -4.94 0.21
N ILE A 11 3.41 -5.13 0.99
CA ILE A 11 3.52 -5.41 2.43
C ILE A 11 2.99 -6.83 2.63
N ASP A 12 3.89 -7.74 2.96
CA ASP A 12 3.50 -9.09 3.35
C ASP A 12 2.94 -9.05 4.77
N THR A 13 1.71 -9.52 4.91
CA THR A 13 1.08 -9.74 6.19
C THR A 13 1.23 -11.22 6.51
N ALA A 14 2.23 -11.59 7.31
CA ALA A 14 2.28 -12.94 7.89
C ALA A 14 0.95 -13.21 8.59
N GLY A 15 0.22 -14.22 8.11
CA GLY A 15 -1.15 -14.64 8.39
C GLY A 15 -1.87 -13.97 9.57
N ILE A 16 -3.09 -13.53 9.32
CA ILE A 16 -4.01 -13.09 10.38
C ILE A 16 -4.62 -14.36 10.95
N ARG A 17 -3.88 -15.06 11.80
CA ARG A 17 -4.39 -16.23 12.52
C ARG A 17 -4.62 -15.85 13.96
N ASP A 18 -5.81 -16.14 14.47
CA ASP A 18 -6.04 -16.05 15.91
C ASP A 18 -5.21 -17.15 16.60
N THR A 19 -4.34 -16.73 17.49
CA THR A 19 -3.47 -17.62 18.25
C THR A 19 -3.45 -17.19 19.70
N ASP A 20 -3.23 -18.15 20.60
CA ASP A 20 -3.08 -17.88 22.03
C ASP A 20 -1.69 -17.35 22.39
N ASP A 21 -0.74 -17.39 21.46
CA ASP A 21 0.62 -16.86 21.67
C ASP A 21 0.64 -15.33 21.62
N VAL A 22 1.24 -14.72 22.64
CA VAL A 22 1.34 -13.25 22.77
C VAL A 22 2.13 -12.61 21.63
N VAL A 23 3.14 -13.29 21.10
CA VAL A 23 3.98 -12.80 20.00
C VAL A 23 3.19 -12.81 18.69
N GLU A 24 2.37 -13.83 18.47
CA GLU A 24 1.51 -13.93 17.30
C GLU A 24 0.36 -12.91 17.35
N LYS A 25 -0.25 -12.66 18.53
CA LYS A 25 -1.26 -11.59 18.71
C LYS A 25 -0.74 -10.22 18.29
N ILE A 26 0.49 -9.88 18.64
CA ILE A 26 1.13 -8.63 18.20
C ILE A 26 1.31 -8.64 16.68
N GLY A 27 1.61 -9.77 16.07
CA GLY A 27 1.70 -9.96 14.63
C GLY A 27 0.35 -9.72 13.93
N VAL A 28 -0.74 -10.24 14.47
CA VAL A 28 -2.11 -10.07 13.97
C VAL A 28 -2.55 -8.61 14.03
N GLU A 29 -2.32 -7.91 15.14
CA GLU A 29 -2.66 -6.50 15.27
C GLU A 29 -1.89 -5.63 14.26
N LYS A 30 -0.58 -5.86 14.10
CA LYS A 30 0.23 -5.18 13.10
C LYS A 30 -0.24 -5.47 11.67
N SER A 31 -0.66 -6.70 11.38
CA SER A 31 -1.21 -7.08 10.09
C SER A 31 -2.53 -6.37 9.81
N ARG A 32 -3.43 -6.29 10.80
CA ARG A 32 -4.68 -5.54 10.71
C ARG A 32 -4.44 -4.05 10.48
N GLU A 33 -3.48 -3.45 11.17
CA GLU A 33 -3.08 -2.05 10.96
C GLU A 33 -2.55 -1.81 9.54
N LYS A 34 -1.67 -2.68 9.03
CA LYS A 34 -1.16 -2.61 7.67
C LYS A 34 -2.26 -2.70 6.63
N ILE A 35 -3.22 -3.62 6.80
CA ILE A 35 -4.39 -3.74 5.91
C ILE A 35 -5.26 -2.48 5.98
N ASN A 36 -5.46 -1.89 7.16
CA ASN A 36 -6.23 -0.67 7.32
C ASN A 36 -5.61 0.52 6.60
N ASN A 37 -4.28 0.57 6.54
CA ASN A 37 -3.51 1.65 5.92
C ASN A 37 -3.13 1.38 4.47
N SER A 38 -3.49 0.23 3.89
CA SER A 38 -3.21 -0.09 2.49
C SER A 38 -4.20 0.54 1.53
N ASP A 39 -3.73 0.90 0.33
CA ASP A 39 -4.56 1.42 -0.75
C ASP A 39 -5.37 0.32 -1.44
N LEU A 40 -4.86 -0.91 -1.37
CA LEU A 40 -5.47 -2.11 -1.93
C LEU A 40 -5.04 -3.32 -1.12
N THR A 41 -6.00 -4.17 -0.77
CA THR A 41 -5.74 -5.48 -0.18
C THR A 41 -5.80 -6.55 -1.27
N VAL A 42 -4.88 -7.49 -1.26
CA VAL A 42 -4.91 -8.65 -2.14
C VAL A 42 -5.10 -9.89 -1.27
N LEU A 43 -6.27 -10.53 -1.38
CA LEU A 43 -6.56 -11.79 -0.73
C LEU A 43 -6.15 -12.94 -1.65
N VAL A 44 -5.26 -13.80 -1.19
CA VAL A 44 -4.81 -14.98 -1.94
C VAL A 44 -5.43 -16.22 -1.32
N LEU A 45 -6.28 -16.92 -2.08
CA LEU A 45 -6.93 -18.16 -1.68
C LEU A 45 -6.31 -19.34 -2.43
N ASP A 46 -6.14 -20.45 -1.73
CA ASP A 46 -5.66 -21.71 -2.30
C ASP A 46 -6.84 -22.48 -2.92
N ASN A 47 -6.90 -22.49 -4.25
CA ASN A 47 -7.99 -23.15 -4.98
C ASN A 47 -7.98 -24.69 -4.86
N SER A 48 -6.86 -25.28 -4.40
CA SER A 48 -6.75 -26.75 -4.26
C SER A 48 -7.34 -27.29 -2.95
N ARG A 49 -7.85 -26.42 -2.08
CA ARG A 49 -8.56 -26.75 -0.85
C ARG A 49 -9.84 -25.93 -0.70
N GLY A 50 -10.78 -26.41 0.10
CA GLY A 50 -11.95 -25.62 0.48
C GLY A 50 -11.58 -24.43 1.35
N LEU A 51 -12.48 -23.45 1.48
CA LEU A 51 -12.33 -22.35 2.43
C LEU A 51 -12.51 -22.88 3.85
N ASP A 52 -11.53 -22.60 4.71
CA ASP A 52 -11.62 -22.88 6.14
C ASP A 52 -12.19 -21.69 6.91
N ASP A 53 -12.29 -21.84 8.23
CA ASP A 53 -12.87 -20.80 9.09
C ASP A 53 -11.95 -19.58 9.20
N GLU A 54 -10.63 -19.76 9.09
CA GLU A 54 -9.66 -18.68 9.07
C GLU A 54 -9.82 -17.84 7.79
N ASP A 55 -10.01 -18.49 6.64
CA ASP A 55 -10.28 -17.78 5.37
C ASP A 55 -11.55 -16.91 5.49
N LYS A 56 -12.60 -17.44 6.12
CA LYS A 56 -13.88 -16.72 6.35
C LYS A 56 -13.71 -15.51 7.27
N GLU A 57 -12.89 -15.63 8.33
CA GLU A 57 -12.59 -14.51 9.22
C GLU A 57 -11.86 -13.39 8.48
N ILE A 58 -10.85 -13.72 7.69
CA ILE A 58 -10.10 -12.74 6.88
C ILE A 58 -11.04 -12.06 5.89
N ILE A 59 -11.86 -12.82 5.18
CA ILE A 59 -12.86 -12.31 4.24
C ILE A 59 -13.80 -11.33 4.95
N ASN A 60 -14.33 -11.70 6.12
CA ASN A 60 -15.22 -10.84 6.90
C ASN A 60 -14.52 -9.56 7.37
N PHE A 61 -13.23 -9.62 7.69
CA PHE A 61 -12.45 -8.46 8.11
C PHE A 61 -12.21 -7.46 6.95
N ILE A 62 -12.05 -7.95 5.71
CA ILE A 62 -11.73 -7.10 4.55
C ILE A 62 -12.94 -6.73 3.69
N LYS A 63 -14.13 -7.26 3.95
CA LYS A 63 -15.34 -7.11 3.10
C LYS A 63 -15.72 -5.67 2.78
N ASP A 64 -15.45 -4.74 3.70
CA ASP A 64 -15.78 -3.32 3.56
C ASP A 64 -14.60 -2.50 2.98
N LYS A 65 -13.53 -3.17 2.56
CA LYS A 65 -12.34 -2.55 2.00
C LYS A 65 -12.28 -2.72 0.48
N LYS A 66 -11.36 -2.00 -0.14
CA LYS A 66 -11.03 -2.24 -1.55
C LYS A 66 -10.08 -3.43 -1.63
N TYR A 67 -10.55 -4.54 -2.17
CA TYR A 67 -9.74 -5.75 -2.28
C TYR A 67 -9.93 -6.50 -3.60
N ILE A 68 -8.90 -7.25 -3.98
CA ILE A 68 -8.89 -8.22 -5.09
C ILE A 68 -8.74 -9.60 -4.50
N VAL A 69 -9.43 -10.59 -5.07
CA VAL A 69 -9.23 -12.00 -4.75
C VAL A 69 -8.39 -12.66 -5.84
N LEU A 70 -7.31 -13.30 -5.46
CA LEU A 70 -6.52 -14.18 -6.31
C LEU A 70 -6.80 -15.63 -5.92
N LEU A 71 -7.41 -16.40 -6.83
CA LEU A 71 -7.53 -17.84 -6.68
C LEU A 71 -6.26 -18.48 -7.21
N ASN A 72 -5.34 -18.82 -6.30
CA ASN A 72 -4.04 -19.39 -6.66
C ASN A 72 -4.11 -20.92 -6.77
N LYS A 73 -3.11 -21.49 -7.40
CA LYS A 73 -2.94 -22.91 -7.68
C LYS A 73 -3.98 -23.46 -8.67
N MET A 74 -4.32 -22.67 -9.70
CA MET A 74 -5.20 -23.13 -10.78
C MET A 74 -4.58 -24.23 -11.66
N ASP A 75 -3.31 -24.56 -11.44
CA ASP A 75 -2.65 -25.74 -12.01
C ASP A 75 -3.04 -27.06 -11.30
N LEU A 76 -3.80 -27.00 -10.21
CA LEU A 76 -4.33 -28.13 -9.47
C LEU A 76 -5.85 -28.21 -9.60
N GLU A 77 -6.43 -29.31 -9.15
CA GLU A 77 -7.88 -29.51 -9.14
C GLU A 77 -8.57 -28.51 -8.18
N SER A 78 -9.62 -27.87 -8.66
CA SER A 78 -10.39 -26.90 -7.87
C SER A 78 -11.24 -27.60 -6.82
N LYS A 79 -11.13 -27.14 -5.57
CA LYS A 79 -11.95 -27.61 -4.43
C LYS A 79 -12.74 -26.50 -3.75
N ILE A 80 -12.55 -25.25 -4.17
CA ILE A 80 -13.37 -24.14 -3.66
C ILE A 80 -14.76 -24.22 -4.31
N ASP A 81 -15.79 -24.15 -3.49
CA ASP A 81 -17.17 -24.08 -3.95
C ASP A 81 -17.42 -22.74 -4.67
N LYS A 82 -18.02 -22.82 -5.86
CA LYS A 82 -18.39 -21.64 -6.65
C LYS A 82 -19.42 -20.76 -5.95
N GLU A 83 -20.25 -21.30 -5.07
CA GLU A 83 -21.21 -20.53 -4.29
C GLU A 83 -20.50 -19.71 -3.22
N ALA A 84 -19.50 -20.28 -2.54
CA ALA A 84 -18.66 -19.56 -1.59
C ALA A 84 -17.94 -18.37 -2.23
N LEU A 85 -17.54 -18.49 -3.52
CA LEU A 85 -16.95 -17.38 -4.25
C LEU A 85 -17.93 -16.24 -4.56
N LYS A 86 -19.23 -16.54 -4.71
CA LYS A 86 -20.27 -15.51 -4.93
C LYS A 86 -20.55 -14.69 -3.67
N GLU A 87 -20.30 -15.26 -2.49
CA GLU A 87 -20.42 -14.56 -1.21
C GLU A 87 -19.29 -13.54 -0.99
N LEU A 88 -18.18 -13.69 -1.75
CA LEU A 88 -17.12 -12.70 -1.77
C LEU A 88 -17.62 -11.45 -2.47
N ASN A 89 -17.84 -10.37 -1.74
CA ASN A 89 -18.28 -9.10 -2.29
C ASN A 89 -17.12 -8.36 -2.99
N SER A 90 -16.33 -9.10 -3.79
CA SER A 90 -15.22 -8.55 -4.56
C SER A 90 -15.59 -8.39 -6.02
N LYS A 91 -15.37 -7.19 -6.56
CA LYS A 91 -15.54 -6.93 -8.00
C LYS A 91 -14.54 -7.73 -8.85
N TYR A 92 -13.39 -8.08 -8.28
CA TYR A 92 -12.29 -8.72 -9.01
C TYR A 92 -11.89 -10.02 -8.33
N ILE A 93 -12.26 -11.13 -8.98
CA ILE A 93 -11.78 -12.47 -8.66
C ILE A 93 -10.96 -12.94 -9.85
N ILE A 94 -9.68 -13.22 -9.64
CA ILE A 94 -8.72 -13.54 -10.69
C ILE A 94 -8.12 -14.90 -10.40
N GLU A 95 -8.24 -15.79 -11.35
CA GLU A 95 -7.64 -17.11 -11.33
C GLU A 95 -6.18 -17.01 -11.74
N ILE A 96 -5.28 -17.52 -10.90
CA ILE A 96 -3.83 -17.52 -11.16
C ILE A 96 -3.19 -18.86 -10.80
N SER A 97 -2.04 -19.11 -11.37
CA SER A 97 -1.07 -20.06 -10.84
C SER A 97 0.28 -19.37 -10.67
N ALA A 98 0.67 -19.12 -9.44
CA ALA A 98 1.98 -18.54 -9.13
C ALA A 98 3.13 -19.47 -9.60
N LYS A 99 2.88 -20.77 -9.67
CA LYS A 99 3.85 -21.77 -10.14
C LYS A 99 4.13 -21.66 -11.64
N THR A 100 3.10 -21.47 -12.44
CA THR A 100 3.21 -21.43 -13.91
C THR A 100 3.25 -20.01 -14.47
N GLY A 101 2.90 -19.00 -13.68
CA GLY A 101 2.76 -17.62 -14.11
C GLY A 101 1.41 -17.32 -14.79
N SER A 102 0.54 -18.30 -14.95
CA SER A 102 -0.78 -18.12 -15.59
C SER A 102 -1.63 -17.12 -14.79
N GLY A 103 -2.37 -16.25 -15.50
CA GLY A 103 -3.28 -15.26 -14.91
C GLY A 103 -2.62 -14.01 -14.32
N LEU A 104 -1.28 -13.96 -14.19
CA LEU A 104 -0.58 -12.81 -13.63
C LEU A 104 -0.72 -11.53 -14.47
N ASP A 105 -0.82 -11.67 -15.80
CA ASP A 105 -1.00 -10.50 -16.68
C ASP A 105 -2.39 -9.87 -16.47
N LYS A 106 -3.44 -10.70 -16.29
CA LYS A 106 -4.77 -10.20 -15.93
C LYS A 106 -4.78 -9.48 -14.58
N PHE A 107 -4.03 -9.98 -13.61
CA PHE A 107 -3.86 -9.30 -12.32
C PHE A 107 -3.20 -7.93 -12.48
N LYS A 108 -2.14 -7.82 -13.30
CA LYS A 108 -1.51 -6.52 -13.61
C LYS A 108 -2.48 -5.55 -14.29
N GLU A 109 -3.28 -6.04 -15.24
CA GLU A 109 -4.31 -5.25 -15.92
C GLU A 109 -5.36 -4.70 -14.94
N VAL A 110 -5.83 -5.54 -14.01
CA VAL A 110 -6.79 -5.11 -12.98
C VAL A 110 -6.17 -4.08 -12.04
N ILE A 111 -4.91 -4.23 -11.64
CA ILE A 111 -4.21 -3.19 -10.86
C ILE A 111 -4.18 -1.88 -11.65
N LYS A 112 -3.82 -1.91 -12.93
CA LYS A 112 -3.84 -0.72 -13.77
C LYS A 112 -5.24 -0.10 -13.85
N GLU A 113 -6.27 -0.90 -14.08
CA GLU A 113 -7.65 -0.41 -14.11
C GLU A 113 -8.02 0.29 -12.80
N LEU A 114 -7.68 -0.30 -11.66
CA LEU A 114 -8.02 0.23 -10.34
C LEU A 114 -7.35 1.55 -9.99
N PHE A 115 -6.13 1.75 -10.45
CA PHE A 115 -5.34 2.95 -10.15
C PHE A 115 -5.26 3.95 -11.33
N PHE A 116 -5.59 3.52 -12.55
CA PHE A 116 -5.51 4.34 -13.77
C PHE A 116 -6.83 4.44 -14.54
N SER A 117 -7.96 4.01 -13.99
CA SER A 117 -9.29 4.06 -14.64
C SER A 117 -9.82 5.48 -14.87
N GLY A 118 -8.96 6.37 -15.31
CA GLY A 118 -9.25 7.71 -15.74
C GLY A 118 -8.20 8.20 -16.72
N LYS A 119 -8.38 7.88 -18.02
CA LYS A 119 -7.74 8.58 -19.14
C LYS A 119 -6.27 9.00 -18.92
N VAL A 120 -5.34 8.08 -19.12
CA VAL A 120 -3.98 8.46 -19.50
C VAL A 120 -4.03 9.00 -20.95
N ALA A 121 -4.60 10.17 -21.08
CA ALA A 121 -4.62 10.94 -22.32
C ALA A 121 -4.45 12.42 -22.00
N SER A 122 -3.58 12.73 -21.04
CA SER A 122 -2.99 14.06 -20.89
C SER A 122 -1.83 13.96 -19.90
N LYS A 123 -0.84 14.83 -20.09
CA LYS A 123 0.34 14.97 -19.22
C LYS A 123 0.02 15.40 -17.78
N ASP A 124 -1.24 15.33 -17.37
CA ASP A 124 -1.69 15.74 -16.05
C ASP A 124 -1.67 14.52 -15.13
N VAL A 125 -0.85 14.56 -14.11
CA VAL A 125 -0.79 13.57 -13.03
C VAL A 125 -2.11 13.64 -12.27
N MET A 126 -2.99 12.65 -12.47
CA MET A 126 -4.27 12.60 -11.78
C MET A 126 -4.14 11.85 -10.46
N ILE A 127 -4.25 12.56 -9.35
CA ILE A 127 -4.22 11.99 -8.00
C ILE A 127 -5.62 11.45 -7.68
N THR A 128 -5.78 10.13 -7.71
CA THR A 128 -7.07 9.46 -7.49
C THR A 128 -7.32 9.10 -6.03
N ASN A 129 -6.30 9.13 -5.19
CA ASN A 129 -6.37 8.76 -3.78
C ASN A 129 -6.41 10.00 -2.89
N THR A 130 -7.48 10.16 -2.12
CA THR A 130 -7.67 11.30 -1.21
C THR A 130 -6.51 11.43 -0.22
N ARG A 131 -5.99 10.33 0.30
CA ARG A 131 -4.83 10.30 1.19
C ARG A 131 -3.58 10.89 0.53
N HIS A 132 -3.30 10.52 -0.74
CA HIS A 132 -2.18 11.08 -1.50
C HIS A 132 -2.34 12.57 -1.77
N LYS A 133 -3.59 13.00 -2.08
CA LYS A 133 -3.90 14.42 -2.25
C LYS A 133 -3.61 15.20 -0.96
N GLU A 134 -4.08 14.71 0.18
CA GLU A 134 -3.85 15.35 1.48
C GLU A 134 -2.36 15.38 1.84
N ALA A 135 -1.61 14.28 1.59
CA ALA A 135 -0.17 14.23 1.80
C ALA A 135 0.57 15.26 0.94
N LEU A 136 0.17 15.45 -0.32
CA LEU A 136 0.75 16.47 -1.20
C LEU A 136 0.42 17.90 -0.76
N ILE A 137 -0.78 18.14 -0.25
CA ILE A 137 -1.16 19.45 0.30
C ILE A 137 -0.26 19.76 1.51
N ARG A 138 -0.13 18.82 2.47
CA ARG A 138 0.76 19.00 3.63
C ARG A 138 2.22 19.21 3.21
N ALA A 139 2.72 18.45 2.24
CA ALA A 139 4.07 18.63 1.73
C ALA A 139 4.28 20.02 1.12
N LYS A 140 3.31 20.50 0.33
CA LYS A 140 3.35 21.84 -0.26
C LYS A 140 3.37 22.93 0.81
N GLU A 141 2.48 22.87 1.79
CA GLU A 141 2.41 23.83 2.90
C GLU A 141 3.73 23.88 3.69
N SER A 142 4.30 22.72 3.98
CA SER A 142 5.60 22.63 4.65
C SER A 142 6.74 23.23 3.82
N LEU A 143 6.76 23.01 2.50
CA LEU A 143 7.76 23.61 1.61
C LEU A 143 7.60 25.14 1.52
N GLU A 144 6.38 25.64 1.49
CA GLU A 144 6.11 27.09 1.50
C GLU A 144 6.54 27.71 2.83
N ALA A 145 6.31 27.05 3.96
CA ALA A 145 6.76 27.50 5.28
C ALA A 145 8.30 27.53 5.35
N SER A 146 8.97 26.46 4.88
CA SER A 146 10.42 26.41 4.81
C SER A 146 11.00 27.55 3.96
N LYS A 147 10.42 27.79 2.79
CA LYS A 147 10.82 28.90 1.91
C LYS A 147 10.67 30.26 2.61
N ASN A 148 9.52 30.49 3.24
CA ASN A 148 9.26 31.74 3.98
C ASN A 148 10.22 31.96 5.14
N ALA A 149 10.60 30.89 5.87
CA ALA A 149 11.57 30.95 6.93
C ALA A 149 12.97 31.39 6.42
N LEU A 150 13.37 30.90 5.26
CA LEU A 150 14.63 31.29 4.61
C LEU A 150 14.60 32.71 4.07
N ASP A 151 13.51 33.09 3.39
CA ASP A 151 13.40 34.38 2.69
C ASP A 151 13.26 35.56 3.70
N ASN A 152 12.57 35.34 4.83
CA ASN A 152 12.22 36.43 5.74
C ASN A 152 13.05 36.49 7.03
N THR A 153 13.54 35.36 7.53
CA THR A 153 14.15 35.30 8.87
C THR A 153 15.54 34.69 8.88
N PHE A 154 16.00 34.12 7.75
CA PHE A 154 17.24 33.32 7.68
C PHE A 154 17.31 32.21 8.73
N ALA A 155 16.13 31.77 9.21
CA ALA A 155 16.01 30.76 10.26
C ALA A 155 16.18 29.34 9.67
N ILE A 156 17.44 28.93 9.48
CA ILE A 156 17.79 27.65 8.84
C ILE A 156 17.23 26.48 9.65
N ASP A 157 17.23 26.58 10.98
CA ASP A 157 16.71 25.53 11.86
C ASP A 157 15.21 25.31 11.64
N LEU A 158 14.41 26.37 11.53
CA LEU A 158 12.98 26.29 11.23
C LEU A 158 12.75 25.74 9.83
N ALA A 159 13.49 26.23 8.84
CA ALA A 159 13.38 25.75 7.48
C ALA A 159 13.69 24.24 7.36
N SER A 160 14.65 23.74 8.14
CA SER A 160 15.00 22.32 8.14
C SER A 160 13.91 21.43 8.74
N ILE A 161 13.19 21.91 9.77
CA ILE A 161 12.06 21.21 10.35
C ILE A 161 10.93 21.07 9.32
N ASP A 162 10.61 22.16 8.62
CA ASP A 162 9.56 22.17 7.60
C ASP A 162 9.93 21.30 6.40
N LEU A 163 11.20 21.27 5.98
CA LEU A 163 11.69 20.34 4.97
C LEU A 163 11.53 18.87 5.38
N ARG A 164 11.78 18.54 6.65
CA ARG A 164 11.50 17.19 7.17
C ARG A 164 10.04 16.83 7.11
N ASN A 165 9.15 17.75 7.48
CA ASN A 165 7.72 17.54 7.42
C ASN A 165 7.23 17.31 5.99
N ALA A 166 7.74 18.08 5.01
CA ALA A 166 7.46 17.89 3.60
C ALA A 166 7.92 16.51 3.11
N TRP A 167 9.15 16.13 3.45
CA TRP A 167 9.70 14.83 3.10
C TRP A 167 8.87 13.67 3.68
N LYS A 168 8.49 13.77 4.95
CA LYS A 168 7.65 12.76 5.62
C LYS A 168 6.29 12.61 4.91
N SER A 169 5.65 13.72 4.57
CA SER A 169 4.38 13.72 3.85
C SER A 169 4.50 13.09 2.45
N LEU A 170 5.60 13.35 1.73
CA LEU A 170 5.88 12.70 0.45
C LEU A 170 6.17 11.21 0.60
N GLY A 171 6.85 10.80 1.67
CA GLY A 171 7.11 9.40 2.00
C GLY A 171 5.83 8.59 2.21
N GLU A 172 4.77 9.20 2.76
CA GLU A 172 3.45 8.57 2.91
C GLU A 172 2.84 8.15 1.56
N ILE A 173 3.17 8.84 0.47
CA ILE A 173 2.67 8.55 -0.88
C ILE A 173 3.36 7.31 -1.46
N ASN A 174 4.68 7.23 -1.28
CA ASN A 174 5.49 6.12 -1.78
C ASN A 174 5.45 4.91 -0.82
N GLY A 175 4.89 5.09 0.38
CA GLY A 175 4.92 4.10 1.44
C GLY A 175 6.32 3.94 2.05
N ASP A 176 7.21 4.90 1.85
CA ASP A 176 8.51 4.92 2.52
C ASP A 176 8.31 5.48 3.93
N THR A 177 8.57 4.65 4.93
CA THR A 177 8.86 5.16 6.27
C THR A 177 10.22 5.81 6.19
N VAL A 178 10.25 7.11 6.37
CA VAL A 178 11.51 7.85 6.42
C VAL A 178 12.27 7.33 7.64
N GLU A 179 13.30 6.52 7.42
CA GLU A 179 14.23 6.19 8.48
C GLU A 179 14.93 7.50 8.90
N GLU A 180 14.84 7.84 10.17
CA GLU A 180 15.44 9.06 10.75
C GLU A 180 16.92 9.19 10.37
N ASP A 181 17.62 8.07 10.23
CA ASP A 181 19.04 8.00 9.83
C ASP A 181 19.36 8.63 8.46
N ILE A 182 18.45 8.61 7.48
CA ILE A 182 18.71 9.19 6.16
C ILE A 182 18.60 10.71 6.21
N ILE A 183 17.64 11.20 6.96
CA ILE A 183 17.43 12.64 7.14
C ILE A 183 18.62 13.24 7.91
N ASP A 184 19.05 12.61 8.97
CA ASP A 184 20.19 13.06 9.75
C ASP A 184 21.50 13.02 8.96
N LYS A 185 21.68 12.05 8.07
CA LYS A 185 22.81 12.02 7.12
C LYS A 185 22.78 13.13 6.08
N ILE A 186 21.60 13.51 5.59
CA ILE A 186 21.46 14.65 4.65
C ILE A 186 21.81 15.94 5.40
N PHE A 187 21.22 16.18 6.57
CA PHE A 187 21.44 17.41 7.33
C PHE A 187 22.81 17.50 7.98
N SER A 188 23.45 16.38 8.34
CA SER A 188 24.84 16.40 8.85
C SER A 188 25.87 16.75 7.79
N LYS A 189 25.55 16.57 6.50
CA LYS A 189 26.41 17.00 5.37
C LYS A 189 26.24 18.47 5.00
N PHE A 190 25.14 19.09 5.36
CA PHE A 190 24.98 20.54 5.33
C PHE A 190 25.58 21.13 6.62
N CYS A 191 26.89 20.90 6.83
CA CYS A 191 27.64 21.61 7.85
C CYS A 191 27.47 23.11 7.57
N LEU A 192 26.58 23.70 8.32
CA LEU A 192 26.50 25.13 8.48
C LEU A 192 27.80 25.53 9.16
N GLY A 193 28.60 26.29 8.42
CA GLY A 193 29.96 26.66 8.79
C GLY A 193 30.05 27.17 10.23
N LYS A 194 31.12 26.70 10.85
CA LYS A 194 31.71 27.42 11.97
C LYS A 194 32.06 28.84 11.57
#